data_cc79eb426c910d9c082fd55221379ccf
#
_entry.id   cc79eb426c910d9c082fd55221379ccf
#
_cell.length_a   1.000
_cell.length_b   1.000
_cell.length_c   1.000
_cell.angle_alpha   90.00
_cell.angle_beta   90.00
_cell.angle_gamma   90.00
#
_symmetry.space_group_name_H-M   'P 1'
#
loop_
_entity.id
_entity.type
_entity.pdbx_description
1 polymer ?
#
loop_
_entity_poly.entity_id
_entity_poly.type
_entity_poly.pdbx_seq_one_letter_code
_entity_poly.pdbx_strand_id
1 'polypeptide(L)'
;KPDVIVQCAAIVNVDECEKNKKSSIQLHVDTTEVIANYLDKNNGQLVYISTDSVFDGNNKEPYIEKDGVNPLNIYARSKLLGERPVLTMKRGLVLRTNIIGWSRTNKISFAEWILKGLVEQKPITLFNDVLFSPLHVSDLSMIIIRAIEKKAYGLYHASSRDSLSKYDFGVMMADVFGFATENISAISVDDLKLKAK
;
A
#
# COMPACT_ATOMS: atom_id res chain seq x y z
N LYS A 1 6.53 27.64 5.69
CA LYS A 1 7.50 26.54 5.80
C LYS A 1 6.88 25.46 6.66
N PRO A 2 6.59 24.25 6.14
CA PRO A 2 6.06 23.16 6.96
C PRO A 2 7.16 22.56 7.83
N ASP A 3 6.79 22.12 9.03
CA ASP A 3 7.67 21.35 9.93
C ASP A 3 7.61 19.85 9.61
N VAL A 4 6.47 19.37 9.12
CA VAL A 4 6.24 17.98 8.72
C VAL A 4 5.52 17.95 7.38
N ILE A 5 5.96 17.06 6.49
CA ILE A 5 5.23 16.70 5.27
C ILE A 5 4.90 15.20 5.34
N VAL A 6 3.63 14.86 5.11
CA VAL A 6 3.19 13.48 4.87
C VAL A 6 2.94 13.31 3.38
N GLN A 7 3.79 12.57 2.71
CA GLN A 7 3.70 12.37 1.26
C GLN A 7 2.80 11.18 0.96
N CYS A 8 1.57 11.49 0.54
CA CYS A 8 0.56 10.52 0.11
C CYS A 8 0.40 10.46 -1.43
N ALA A 9 1.07 11.37 -2.16
CA ALA A 9 0.95 11.42 -3.62
C ALA A 9 1.59 10.19 -4.27
N ALA A 10 0.79 9.42 -5.02
CA ALA A 10 1.26 8.24 -5.73
C ALA A 10 0.37 7.88 -6.92
N ILE A 11 0.95 7.27 -7.95
CA ILE A 11 0.24 6.50 -8.95
C ILE A 11 0.11 5.09 -8.39
N VAL A 12 -1.10 4.68 -7.97
CA VAL A 12 -1.34 3.40 -7.27
C VAL A 12 -1.81 2.27 -8.20
N ASN A 13 -2.21 2.60 -9.43
CA ASN A 13 -2.62 1.61 -10.42
C ASN A 13 -1.37 0.97 -11.04
N VAL A 14 -1.20 -0.36 -10.82
CA VAL A 14 -0.03 -1.13 -11.28
C VAL A 14 0.09 -1.09 -12.80
N ASP A 15 -1.01 -1.30 -13.54
CA ASP A 15 -1.00 -1.29 -15.01
C ASP A 15 -0.66 0.10 -15.58
N GLU A 16 -1.08 1.16 -14.91
CA GLU A 16 -0.71 2.53 -15.25
C GLU A 16 0.78 2.77 -15.05
N CYS A 17 1.34 2.28 -13.93
CA CYS A 17 2.78 2.34 -13.67
C CYS A 17 3.59 1.58 -14.73
N GLU A 18 3.15 0.41 -15.15
CA GLU A 18 3.80 -0.36 -16.23
C GLU A 18 3.80 0.40 -17.57
N LYS A 19 2.69 1.07 -17.90
CA LYS A 19 2.57 1.88 -19.13
C LYS A 19 3.37 3.17 -19.06
N ASN A 20 3.44 3.80 -17.88
CA ASN A 20 3.99 5.14 -17.67
C ASN A 20 5.13 5.12 -16.62
N LYS A 21 6.15 4.28 -16.86
CA LYS A 21 7.30 4.10 -15.95
C LYS A 21 7.97 5.42 -15.57
N LYS A 22 8.15 6.32 -16.54
CA LYS A 22 8.79 7.63 -16.31
C LYS A 22 7.99 8.47 -15.32
N SER A 23 6.68 8.57 -15.49
CA SER A 23 5.82 9.32 -14.56
C SER A 23 5.79 8.72 -13.17
N SER A 24 5.82 7.37 -13.07
CA SER A 24 5.90 6.68 -11.77
C SER A 24 7.21 7.00 -11.04
N ILE A 25 8.34 6.95 -11.72
CA ILE A 25 9.64 7.33 -11.14
C ILE A 25 9.63 8.81 -10.76
N GLN A 26 9.19 9.69 -11.64
CA GLN A 26 9.15 11.13 -11.37
C GLN A 26 8.33 11.47 -10.12
N LEU A 27 7.15 10.84 -9.96
CA LEU A 27 6.29 11.12 -8.81
C LEU A 27 6.80 10.44 -7.53
N HIS A 28 7.20 9.17 -7.61
CA HIS A 28 7.54 8.40 -6.41
C HIS A 28 8.98 8.64 -5.94
N VAL A 29 9.91 8.99 -6.85
CA VAL A 29 11.33 9.14 -6.56
C VAL A 29 11.75 10.61 -6.62
N ASP A 30 11.70 11.24 -7.79
CA ASP A 30 12.27 12.58 -8.00
C ASP A 30 11.55 13.62 -7.12
N THR A 31 10.21 13.56 -7.05
CA THR A 31 9.43 14.43 -6.16
C THR A 31 9.77 14.20 -4.70
N THR A 32 9.94 12.93 -4.28
CA THR A 32 10.31 12.58 -2.91
C THR A 32 11.69 13.11 -2.56
N GLU A 33 12.66 13.00 -3.47
CA GLU A 33 14.01 13.52 -3.28
C GLU A 33 14.04 15.06 -3.12
N VAL A 34 13.27 15.77 -3.93
CA VAL A 34 13.13 17.24 -3.80
C VAL A 34 12.56 17.62 -2.43
N ILE A 35 11.51 16.92 -1.98
CA ILE A 35 10.89 17.16 -0.67
C ILE A 35 11.86 16.82 0.46
N ALA A 36 12.53 15.67 0.37
CA ALA A 36 13.51 15.21 1.35
C ALA A 36 14.66 16.22 1.51
N ASN A 37 15.25 16.64 0.42
CA ASN A 37 16.33 17.63 0.40
C ASN A 37 15.90 18.98 0.99
N TYR A 38 14.68 19.43 0.69
CA TYR A 38 14.14 20.67 1.26
C TYR A 38 13.95 20.55 2.77
N LEU A 39 13.32 19.47 3.25
CA LEU A 39 13.03 19.28 4.68
C LEU A 39 14.31 19.03 5.48
N ASP A 40 15.26 18.26 4.98
CA ASP A 40 16.51 17.98 5.69
C ASP A 40 17.33 19.27 5.93
N LYS A 41 17.43 20.14 4.90
CA LYS A 41 18.05 21.47 5.02
C LYS A 41 17.33 22.39 6.03
N ASN A 42 16.05 22.18 6.27
CA ASN A 42 15.20 22.98 7.13
C ASN A 42 14.87 22.31 8.46
N ASN A 43 15.52 21.18 8.78
CA ASN A 43 15.30 20.39 9.99
C ASN A 43 13.83 19.94 10.16
N GLY A 44 13.12 19.72 9.02
CA GLY A 44 11.77 19.21 8.97
C GLY A 44 11.70 17.68 8.97
N GLN A 45 10.51 17.12 9.12
CA GLN A 45 10.24 15.69 9.05
C GLN A 45 9.50 15.33 7.76
N LEU A 46 9.92 14.25 7.12
CA LEU A 46 9.19 13.63 6.01
C LEU A 46 8.64 12.28 6.43
N VAL A 47 7.32 12.09 6.28
CA VAL A 47 6.66 10.78 6.38
C VAL A 47 6.31 10.33 4.97
N TYR A 48 6.89 9.23 4.53
CA TYR A 48 6.64 8.65 3.22
C TYR A 48 5.78 7.40 3.34
N ILE A 49 4.62 7.42 2.69
CA ILE A 49 3.73 6.26 2.64
C ILE A 49 4.22 5.32 1.54
N SER A 50 4.83 4.21 1.93
CA SER A 50 5.29 3.14 1.05
C SER A 50 4.27 1.99 0.99
N THR A 51 4.67 0.81 0.54
CA THR A 51 3.79 -0.33 0.28
C THR A 51 4.44 -1.64 0.75
N ASP A 52 3.60 -2.61 1.12
CA ASP A 52 3.97 -4.01 1.35
C ASP A 52 4.40 -4.73 0.07
N SER A 53 3.95 -4.25 -1.09
CA SER A 53 4.28 -4.82 -2.41
C SER A 53 5.77 -4.75 -2.78
N VAL A 54 6.62 -4.17 -1.92
CA VAL A 54 8.09 -4.26 -2.06
C VAL A 54 8.60 -5.69 -1.85
N PHE A 55 7.80 -6.56 -1.27
CA PHE A 55 8.08 -7.99 -1.09
C PHE A 55 7.44 -8.82 -2.21
N ASP A 56 7.99 -9.98 -2.47
CA ASP A 56 7.52 -10.89 -3.55
C ASP A 56 6.47 -11.92 -3.10
N GLY A 57 6.18 -11.99 -1.79
CA GLY A 57 5.19 -12.92 -1.24
C GLY A 57 5.67 -14.37 -1.11
N ASN A 58 6.95 -14.67 -1.37
CA ASN A 58 7.48 -16.04 -1.34
C ASN A 58 7.84 -16.55 0.06
N ASN A 59 7.82 -15.68 1.08
CA ASN A 59 8.13 -16.10 2.44
C ASN A 59 6.91 -16.79 3.08
N LYS A 60 7.17 -17.86 3.84
CA LYS A 60 6.13 -18.56 4.61
C LYS A 60 5.72 -17.81 5.88
N GLU A 61 6.66 -17.07 6.44
CA GLU A 61 6.45 -16.24 7.64
C GLU A 61 6.16 -14.79 7.24
N PRO A 62 5.45 -14.04 8.09
CA PRO A 62 5.26 -12.61 7.86
C PRO A 62 6.59 -11.88 7.70
N TYR A 63 6.66 -10.99 6.71
CA TYR A 63 7.84 -10.15 6.48
C TYR A 63 8.04 -9.13 7.60
N ILE A 64 9.29 -8.93 7.97
CA ILE A 64 9.72 -7.86 8.87
C ILE A 64 10.54 -6.80 8.10
N GLU A 65 10.78 -5.64 8.71
CA GLU A 65 11.45 -4.50 8.06
C GLU A 65 12.87 -4.81 7.57
N LYS A 66 13.54 -5.80 8.16
CA LYS A 66 14.91 -6.21 7.82
C LYS A 66 15.00 -7.23 6.70
N ASP A 67 13.86 -7.79 6.28
CA ASP A 67 13.82 -8.80 5.25
C ASP A 67 14.20 -8.23 3.87
N GLY A 68 14.75 -9.09 3.03
CA GLY A 68 15.10 -8.75 1.67
C GLY A 68 13.86 -8.36 0.84
N VAL A 69 13.96 -7.27 0.13
CA VAL A 69 12.88 -6.78 -0.76
C VAL A 69 13.10 -7.27 -2.19
N ASN A 70 12.02 -7.67 -2.87
CA ASN A 70 12.03 -8.13 -4.26
C ASN A 70 10.75 -7.65 -4.99
N PRO A 71 10.65 -6.36 -5.34
CA PRO A 71 9.45 -5.80 -5.99
C PRO A 71 9.25 -6.39 -7.39
N LEU A 72 8.05 -6.93 -7.64
CA LEU A 72 7.72 -7.67 -8.86
C LEU A 72 7.23 -6.78 -10.02
N ASN A 73 6.84 -5.53 -9.74
CA ASN A 73 6.28 -4.61 -10.74
C ASN A 73 6.84 -3.19 -10.59
N ILE A 74 6.54 -2.33 -11.57
CA ILE A 74 7.06 -0.94 -11.61
C ILE A 74 6.51 -0.10 -10.45
N TYR A 75 5.24 -0.29 -10.05
CA TYR A 75 4.69 0.39 -8.89
C TYR A 75 5.52 0.12 -7.64
N ALA A 76 5.68 -1.13 -7.28
CA ALA A 76 6.43 -1.55 -6.10
C ALA A 76 7.91 -1.11 -6.17
N ARG A 77 8.53 -1.25 -7.34
CA ARG A 77 9.93 -0.83 -7.58
C ARG A 77 10.11 0.67 -7.42
N SER A 78 9.23 1.48 -7.99
CA SER A 78 9.30 2.94 -7.87
C SER A 78 9.02 3.42 -6.44
N LYS A 79 8.09 2.77 -5.73
CA LYS A 79 7.83 3.04 -4.30
C LYS A 79 9.06 2.73 -3.45
N LEU A 80 9.70 1.56 -3.66
CA LEU A 80 10.93 1.18 -2.97
C LEU A 80 12.09 2.17 -3.24
N LEU A 81 12.23 2.62 -4.48
CA LEU A 81 13.24 3.62 -4.82
C LEU A 81 12.99 4.97 -4.11
N GLY A 82 11.71 5.34 -3.95
CA GLY A 82 11.31 6.54 -3.20
C GLY A 82 11.56 6.47 -1.69
N GLU A 83 11.74 5.28 -1.11
CA GLU A 83 12.13 5.13 0.30
C GLU A 83 13.56 5.66 0.55
N ARG A 84 14.46 5.52 -0.43
CA ARG A 84 15.90 5.81 -0.28
C ARG A 84 16.19 7.25 0.17
N PRO A 85 15.71 8.30 -0.50
CA PRO A 85 15.99 9.67 -0.08
C PRO A 85 15.41 9.99 1.30
N VAL A 86 14.32 9.32 1.71
CA VAL A 86 13.71 9.50 3.04
C VAL A 86 14.58 8.86 4.12
N LEU A 87 15.08 7.65 3.88
CA LEU A 87 15.90 6.91 4.84
C LEU A 87 17.29 7.51 5.05
N THR A 88 17.76 8.39 4.16
CA THR A 88 19.01 9.15 4.37
C THR A 88 18.82 10.40 5.22
N MET A 89 17.58 10.87 5.42
CA MET A 89 17.29 12.02 6.25
C MET A 89 17.44 11.72 7.75
N LYS A 90 17.84 12.71 8.55
CA LYS A 90 17.84 12.59 10.02
C LYS A 90 16.44 12.39 10.60
N ARG A 91 15.41 12.94 9.94
CA ARG A 91 14.01 12.91 10.36
C ARG A 91 13.10 12.33 9.30
N GLY A 92 13.58 11.32 8.58
CA GLY A 92 12.80 10.58 7.61
C GLY A 92 12.07 9.40 8.25
N LEU A 93 10.80 9.22 7.91
CA LEU A 93 9.98 8.09 8.32
C LEU A 93 9.36 7.44 7.08
N VAL A 94 9.58 6.16 6.91
CA VAL A 94 8.94 5.34 5.88
C VAL A 94 7.96 4.40 6.54
N LEU A 95 6.72 4.38 6.06
CA LEU A 95 5.68 3.46 6.50
C LEU A 95 5.28 2.57 5.32
N ARG A 96 5.65 1.28 5.35
CA ARG A 96 5.15 0.26 4.42
C ARG A 96 3.79 -0.19 4.90
N THR A 97 2.78 -0.08 4.06
CA THR A 97 1.39 -0.31 4.44
C THR A 97 0.55 -0.84 3.28
N ASN A 98 -0.59 -1.46 3.60
CA ASN A 98 -1.65 -1.78 2.65
C ASN A 98 -2.94 -1.13 3.17
N ILE A 99 -3.49 -0.19 2.41
CA ILE A 99 -4.56 0.69 2.89
C ILE A 99 -5.90 0.24 2.35
N ILE A 100 -6.88 0.11 3.25
CA ILE A 100 -8.29 -0.05 2.89
C ILE A 100 -9.09 1.14 3.42
N GLY A 101 -10.23 1.41 2.78
CA GLY A 101 -11.15 2.46 3.20
C GLY A 101 -12.03 2.93 2.05
N TRP A 102 -12.89 3.90 2.39
CA TRP A 102 -13.83 4.48 1.45
C TRP A 102 -13.19 5.65 0.71
N SER A 103 -13.29 5.64 -0.62
CA SER A 103 -12.78 6.73 -1.46
C SER A 103 -13.71 7.94 -1.38
N ARG A 104 -13.12 9.14 -1.30
CA ARG A 104 -13.84 10.40 -1.45
C ARG A 104 -13.78 10.95 -2.88
N THR A 105 -13.23 10.20 -3.79
CA THR A 105 -13.07 10.57 -5.20
C THR A 105 -13.84 9.61 -6.09
N ASN A 106 -13.81 9.83 -7.40
CA ASN A 106 -14.42 8.91 -8.36
C ASN A 106 -13.60 7.60 -8.57
N LYS A 107 -12.51 7.41 -7.84
CA LYS A 107 -11.74 6.15 -7.85
C LYS A 107 -12.36 5.18 -6.85
N ILE A 108 -12.66 3.98 -7.31
CA ILE A 108 -13.21 2.91 -6.49
C ILE A 108 -12.05 2.19 -5.81
N SER A 109 -12.07 2.10 -4.47
CA SER A 109 -11.11 1.30 -3.69
C SER A 109 -11.38 -0.20 -3.85
N PHE A 110 -10.43 -1.05 -3.41
CA PHE A 110 -10.60 -2.50 -3.46
C PHE A 110 -11.83 -2.97 -2.66
N ALA A 111 -12.03 -2.43 -1.45
CA ALA A 111 -13.19 -2.75 -0.62
C ALA A 111 -14.51 -2.29 -1.29
N GLU A 112 -14.53 -1.09 -1.86
CA GLU A 112 -15.72 -0.59 -2.58
C GLU A 112 -16.02 -1.40 -3.84
N TRP A 113 -14.99 -1.88 -4.55
CA TRP A 113 -15.17 -2.74 -5.71
C TRP A 113 -15.84 -4.08 -5.34
N ILE A 114 -15.39 -4.71 -4.23
CA ILE A 114 -16.01 -5.91 -3.69
C ILE A 114 -17.46 -5.63 -3.30
N LEU A 115 -17.69 -4.60 -2.48
CA LEU A 115 -19.04 -4.26 -2.01
C LEU A 115 -20.00 -3.97 -3.17
N LYS A 116 -19.53 -3.27 -4.20
CA LYS A 116 -20.31 -3.02 -5.41
C LYS A 116 -20.68 -4.32 -6.12
N GLY A 117 -19.73 -5.26 -6.26
CA GLY A 117 -20.01 -6.56 -6.84
C GLY A 117 -21.06 -7.35 -6.06
N LEU A 118 -20.98 -7.33 -4.72
CA LEU A 118 -21.95 -7.96 -3.83
C LEU A 118 -23.35 -7.35 -3.98
N VAL A 119 -23.45 -6.03 -3.95
CA VAL A 119 -24.75 -5.30 -4.15
C VAL A 119 -25.34 -5.59 -5.52
N GLU A 120 -24.53 -5.60 -6.57
CA GLU A 120 -24.98 -5.85 -7.95
C GLU A 120 -25.12 -7.34 -8.28
N GLN A 121 -24.86 -8.24 -7.31
CA GLN A 121 -24.87 -9.71 -7.46
C GLN A 121 -24.03 -10.20 -8.65
N LYS A 122 -22.92 -9.51 -8.93
CA LYS A 122 -21.98 -9.87 -9.99
C LYS A 122 -20.95 -10.89 -9.49
N PRO A 123 -20.45 -11.78 -10.37
CA PRO A 123 -19.35 -12.65 -10.03
C PRO A 123 -18.12 -11.85 -9.59
N ILE A 124 -17.53 -12.22 -8.46
CA ILE A 124 -16.31 -11.63 -7.90
C ILE A 124 -15.27 -12.75 -7.80
N THR A 125 -14.15 -12.61 -8.50
CA THR A 125 -13.05 -13.57 -8.42
C THR A 125 -11.89 -12.94 -7.67
N LEU A 126 -11.42 -13.61 -6.60
CA LEU A 126 -10.41 -13.11 -5.68
C LEU A 126 -9.30 -14.15 -5.46
N PHE A 127 -8.08 -13.67 -5.26
CA PHE A 127 -6.93 -14.52 -4.99
C PHE A 127 -6.99 -15.12 -3.59
N ASN A 128 -6.83 -16.44 -3.48
CA ASN A 128 -6.75 -17.16 -2.21
C ASN A 128 -5.32 -17.34 -1.69
N ASP A 129 -4.32 -17.04 -2.49
CA ASP A 129 -2.88 -17.16 -2.23
C ASP A 129 -2.14 -15.82 -2.15
N VAL A 130 -2.81 -14.70 -2.39
CA VAL A 130 -2.26 -13.36 -2.20
C VAL A 130 -2.67 -12.83 -0.83
N LEU A 131 -1.75 -12.97 0.13
CA LEU A 131 -1.95 -12.51 1.51
C LEU A 131 -1.62 -11.02 1.65
N PHE A 132 -2.34 -10.34 2.52
CA PHE A 132 -2.08 -8.96 2.89
C PHE A 132 -2.56 -8.67 4.31
N SER A 133 -2.00 -7.66 4.95
CA SER A 133 -2.38 -7.19 6.29
C SER A 133 -2.98 -5.79 6.17
N PRO A 134 -4.28 -5.68 5.79
CA PRO A 134 -4.89 -4.39 5.50
C PRO A 134 -5.05 -3.54 6.74
N LEU A 135 -4.81 -2.24 6.60
CA LEU A 135 -5.02 -1.26 7.65
C LEU A 135 -6.06 -0.24 7.18
N HIS A 136 -7.07 0.02 8.02
CA HIS A 136 -8.05 1.04 7.69
C HIS A 136 -7.41 2.44 7.68
N VAL A 137 -7.81 3.28 6.72
CA VAL A 137 -7.22 4.60 6.53
C VAL A 137 -7.26 5.49 7.78
N SER A 138 -8.30 5.35 8.62
CA SER A 138 -8.40 6.08 9.88
C SER A 138 -7.33 5.63 10.89
N ASP A 139 -7.06 4.32 10.97
CA ASP A 139 -6.04 3.78 11.87
C ASP A 139 -4.64 4.18 11.41
N LEU A 140 -4.39 4.12 10.09
CA LEU A 140 -3.14 4.63 9.53
C LEU A 140 -2.94 6.11 9.85
N SER A 141 -3.99 6.92 9.76
CA SER A 141 -3.93 8.35 10.11
C SER A 141 -3.53 8.56 11.58
N MET A 142 -4.09 7.75 12.49
CA MET A 142 -3.72 7.79 13.92
C MET A 142 -2.29 7.32 14.15
N ILE A 143 -1.83 6.29 13.44
CA ILE A 143 -0.44 5.81 13.50
C ILE A 143 0.51 6.93 13.04
N ILE A 144 0.23 7.60 11.93
CA ILE A 144 1.04 8.71 11.42
C ILE A 144 1.15 9.84 12.46
N ILE A 145 0.02 10.27 13.03
CA ILE A 145 0.01 11.33 14.04
C ILE A 145 0.87 10.93 15.26
N ARG A 146 0.66 9.72 15.78
CA ARG A 146 1.44 9.21 16.92
C ARG A 146 2.93 9.06 16.61
N ALA A 147 3.28 8.63 15.40
CA ALA A 147 4.67 8.50 14.97
C ALA A 147 5.37 9.88 14.91
N ILE A 148 4.65 10.92 14.44
CA ILE A 148 5.14 12.30 14.40
C ILE A 148 5.35 12.81 15.83
N GLU A 149 4.36 12.66 16.72
CA GLU A 149 4.41 13.10 18.13
C GLU A 149 5.56 12.41 18.88
N LYS A 150 5.77 11.11 18.63
CA LYS A 150 6.85 10.33 19.24
C LYS A 150 8.21 10.52 18.56
N LYS A 151 8.30 11.35 17.53
CA LYS A 151 9.52 11.55 16.73
C LYS A 151 10.12 10.23 16.23
N ALA A 152 9.25 9.35 15.73
CA ALA A 152 9.69 8.10 15.11
C ALA A 152 10.33 8.39 13.74
N TYR A 153 11.48 7.77 13.49
CA TYR A 153 12.25 7.90 12.24
C TYR A 153 12.72 6.52 11.80
N GLY A 154 13.03 6.37 10.52
CA GLY A 154 13.47 5.12 9.92
C GLY A 154 12.34 4.39 9.20
N LEU A 155 12.42 3.08 9.12
CA LEU A 155 11.51 2.21 8.39
C LEU A 155 10.65 1.39 9.35
N TYR A 156 9.33 1.39 9.11
CA TYR A 156 8.38 0.58 9.87
C TYR A 156 7.31 0.00 8.95
N HIS A 157 6.80 -1.18 9.32
CA HIS A 157 5.56 -1.71 8.78
C HIS A 157 4.38 -1.12 9.56
N ALA A 158 3.43 -0.50 8.85
CA ALA A 158 2.16 -0.03 9.38
C ALA A 158 1.06 -0.93 8.81
N SER A 159 0.71 -2.00 9.52
CA SER A 159 -0.22 -3.03 9.07
C SER A 159 -1.13 -3.48 10.21
N SER A 160 -2.23 -4.18 9.87
CA SER A 160 -2.99 -4.94 10.86
C SER A 160 -2.13 -6.06 11.44
N ARG A 161 -2.52 -6.56 12.61
CA ARG A 161 -1.84 -7.67 13.28
C ARG A 161 -1.98 -8.97 12.49
N ASP A 162 -3.18 -9.19 11.94
CA ASP A 162 -3.51 -10.40 11.23
C ASP A 162 -3.39 -10.19 9.72
N SER A 163 -3.07 -11.26 9.01
CA SER A 163 -3.06 -11.33 7.56
C SER A 163 -4.18 -12.24 7.06
N LEU A 164 -4.70 -11.94 5.89
CA LEU A 164 -5.73 -12.76 5.23
C LEU A 164 -5.53 -12.70 3.71
N SER A 165 -6.10 -13.66 3.00
CA SER A 165 -6.10 -13.63 1.55
C SER A 165 -7.09 -12.58 1.02
N LYS A 166 -6.93 -12.20 -0.26
CA LYS A 166 -7.92 -11.34 -0.93
C LYS A 166 -9.31 -12.00 -0.94
N TYR A 167 -9.35 -13.33 -1.08
CA TYR A 167 -10.58 -14.11 -1.05
C TYR A 167 -11.24 -14.06 0.35
N ASP A 168 -10.48 -14.34 1.42
CA ASP A 168 -11.01 -14.30 2.79
C ASP A 168 -11.50 -12.89 3.15
N PHE A 169 -10.82 -11.85 2.67
CA PHE A 169 -11.29 -10.47 2.82
C PHE A 169 -12.63 -10.25 2.13
N GLY A 170 -12.83 -10.79 0.93
CA GLY A 170 -14.11 -10.70 0.21
C GLY A 170 -15.24 -11.44 0.94
N VAL A 171 -14.97 -12.64 1.47
CA VAL A 171 -15.91 -13.42 2.27
C VAL A 171 -16.27 -12.67 3.56
N MET A 172 -15.28 -12.14 4.27
CA MET A 172 -15.50 -11.33 5.46
C MET A 172 -16.32 -10.06 5.17
N MET A 173 -16.08 -9.39 4.04
CA MET A 173 -16.90 -8.25 3.60
C MET A 173 -18.36 -8.67 3.38
N ALA A 174 -18.61 -9.80 2.72
CA ALA A 174 -19.97 -10.31 2.53
C ALA A 174 -20.66 -10.58 3.87
N ASP A 175 -19.99 -11.24 4.80
CA ASP A 175 -20.52 -11.52 6.14
C ASP A 175 -20.87 -10.24 6.90
N VAL A 176 -19.95 -9.29 6.98
CA VAL A 176 -20.13 -8.02 7.71
C VAL A 176 -21.30 -7.19 7.14
N PHE A 177 -21.50 -7.20 5.82
CA PHE A 177 -22.58 -6.45 5.17
C PHE A 177 -23.86 -7.25 4.93
N GLY A 178 -23.91 -8.52 5.38
CA GLY A 178 -25.10 -9.36 5.26
C GLY A 178 -25.42 -9.84 3.85
N PHE A 179 -24.39 -10.01 3.00
CA PHE A 179 -24.52 -10.57 1.66
C PHE A 179 -24.18 -12.06 1.62
N ALA A 180 -24.79 -12.77 0.70
CA ALA A 180 -24.45 -14.15 0.39
C ALA A 180 -23.08 -14.23 -0.34
N THR A 181 -22.37 -15.35 -0.21
CA THR A 181 -21.02 -15.55 -0.74
C THR A 181 -20.96 -16.37 -2.04
N GLU A 182 -22.10 -16.82 -2.56
CA GLU A 182 -22.16 -17.70 -3.75
C GLU A 182 -21.55 -17.08 -5.01
N ASN A 183 -21.53 -15.75 -5.06
CA ASN A 183 -20.93 -15.01 -6.20
C ASN A 183 -19.44 -14.74 -6.02
N ILE A 184 -18.83 -15.15 -4.90
CA ILE A 184 -17.40 -15.00 -4.64
C ILE A 184 -16.69 -16.31 -4.97
N SER A 185 -15.74 -16.26 -5.89
CA SER A 185 -14.91 -17.41 -6.27
C SER A 185 -13.44 -17.16 -5.95
N ALA A 186 -12.75 -18.23 -5.55
CA ALA A 186 -11.31 -18.23 -5.30
C ALA A 186 -10.55 -18.58 -6.58
N ILE A 187 -9.38 -17.96 -6.76
CA ILE A 187 -8.43 -18.29 -7.82
C ILE A 187 -7.01 -18.15 -7.29
N SER A 188 -6.08 -18.96 -7.79
CA SER A 188 -4.64 -18.77 -7.54
C SER A 188 -4.06 -17.70 -8.48
N VAL A 189 -3.08 -16.93 -8.00
CA VAL A 189 -2.37 -15.97 -8.84
C VAL A 189 -1.63 -16.65 -10.00
N ASP A 190 -1.23 -17.90 -9.82
CA ASP A 190 -0.54 -18.68 -10.85
C ASP A 190 -1.46 -19.16 -11.97
N ASP A 191 -2.78 -19.25 -11.72
CA ASP A 191 -3.78 -19.61 -12.74
C ASP A 191 -4.08 -18.46 -13.70
N LEU A 192 -3.67 -17.23 -13.37
CA LEU A 192 -3.86 -16.05 -14.21
C LEU A 192 -2.54 -15.64 -14.87
N LYS A 193 -2.57 -15.47 -16.19
CA LYS A 193 -1.47 -14.83 -16.95
C LYS A 193 -1.52 -13.31 -16.71
N LEU A 194 -1.12 -12.86 -15.54
CA LEU A 194 -1.07 -11.42 -15.22
C LEU A 194 0.05 -10.75 -16.01
N LYS A 195 -0.21 -9.54 -16.54
CA LYS A 195 0.82 -8.71 -17.21
C LYS A 195 1.82 -8.12 -16.22
N ALA A 196 1.40 -7.92 -14.96
CA ALA A 196 2.22 -7.54 -13.83
C ALA A 196 1.83 -8.43 -12.64
N LYS A 197 2.81 -9.13 -12.08
CA LYS A 197 2.64 -9.88 -10.82
C LYS A 197 2.78 -8.95 -9.62
#